data_c6f98211f69dcf782083cc1e7dc5eb25
#
_entry.id   c6f98211f69dcf782083cc1e7dc5eb25
#
_cell.length_a   1.000
_cell.length_b   1.000
_cell.length_c   1.000
_cell.angle_alpha   90.00
_cell.angle_beta   90.00
_cell.angle_gamma   90.00
#
_symmetry.space_group_name_H-M   'P 1'
#
loop_
_entity.id
_entity.type
_entity.pdbx_description
1 polymer ?
#
loop_
_entity_poly.entity_id
_entity_poly.type
_entity_poly.pdbx_seq_one_letter_code
_entity_poly.pdbx_strand_id
1 'polypeptide(L)'
;MRGHVRMSNLAVDTGYKTSQLETSDVSMMPTILGYSIIGKPLDELEIKAKGFSDEELLDPATALYAQLYLRTAKKAGTEYFHNLLNDLSFEREKYVAQINEGLARCKARLGGMNYRPLDMFVHMREVLDDEHAIVVVNPPTYFSGYERYYDTGGLMTWKKPEYELFDPDSGHGKLFEMIADAKALVLCYQEKPAGEYIGEAIFARGETRKGMNAYVCSNRGDEAEALAHGKKIKRPSDSALEPLPCAIMPTDHEITEASDLKIIKVKAANTQYYRKIWTHNFVGSSATFNFAVLIDKMVAGVFGISKVQADSLFIWYVMKVPHQQYRLGRLLYMLAQNRHFCETIVNDFDKERLVSVRTAMLTKHPENKEVRGIMKLVDRKKDKTNGYKLTYEAPVIDGRTEAETLKEWLRREKEWQTKRNATK
;
A
#
# COMPACT_ATOMS: atom_id res chain seq x y z
N MET A 1 1.12 10.87 2.35
CA MET A 1 1.04 11.46 3.71
C MET A 1 1.43 10.43 4.78
N ARG A 2 2.70 9.92 4.82
CA ARG A 2 2.94 8.72 5.68
C ARG A 2 4.08 8.84 6.70
N GLY A 3 4.91 9.90 6.65
CA GLY A 3 6.06 10.03 7.55
C GLY A 3 5.71 10.56 8.94
N HIS A 4 5.99 11.82 9.20
CA HIS A 4 5.87 12.44 10.51
C HIS A 4 4.45 12.40 11.11
N VAL A 5 3.40 12.64 10.32
CA VAL A 5 2.01 12.56 10.82
C VAL A 5 1.66 11.18 11.36
N ARG A 6 2.20 10.12 10.78
CA ARG A 6 1.97 8.75 11.27
C ARG A 6 2.65 8.50 12.60
N MET A 7 3.88 8.98 12.78
CA MET A 7 4.60 8.86 14.05
C MET A 7 3.94 9.69 15.15
N SER A 8 3.54 10.92 14.83
CA SER A 8 2.80 11.78 15.77
C SER A 8 1.46 11.17 16.19
N ASN A 9 0.71 10.57 15.26
CA ASN A 9 -0.51 9.84 15.59
C ASN A 9 -0.24 8.64 16.51
N LEU A 10 0.85 7.90 16.26
CA LEU A 10 1.23 6.77 17.10
C LEU A 10 1.60 7.24 18.52
N ALA A 11 2.34 8.34 18.66
CA ALA A 11 2.67 8.93 19.94
C ALA A 11 1.41 9.31 20.74
N VAL A 12 0.43 9.95 20.09
CA VAL A 12 -0.86 10.26 20.72
C VAL A 12 -1.61 8.98 21.13
N ASP A 13 -1.59 7.94 20.28
CA ASP A 13 -2.22 6.64 20.58
C ASP A 13 -1.57 5.93 21.78
N THR A 14 -0.31 6.22 22.06
CA THR A 14 0.44 5.68 23.20
C THR A 14 0.38 6.58 24.45
N GLY A 15 -0.38 7.69 24.40
CA GLY A 15 -0.69 8.53 25.55
C GLY A 15 0.08 9.84 25.66
N TYR A 16 0.94 10.18 24.67
CA TYR A 16 1.59 11.48 24.64
C TYR A 16 0.59 12.58 24.34
N LYS A 17 0.71 13.72 25.03
CA LYS A 17 -0.07 14.92 24.72
C LYS A 17 0.49 15.57 23.46
N THR A 18 -0.38 16.15 22.65
CA THR A 18 0.05 16.86 21.41
C THR A 18 1.04 17.99 21.68
N SER A 19 0.91 18.70 22.83
CA SER A 19 1.85 19.75 23.26
C SER A 19 3.27 19.24 23.58
N GLN A 20 3.46 17.94 23.68
CA GLN A 20 4.79 17.31 23.89
C GLN A 20 5.42 16.88 22.56
N LEU A 21 4.70 17.01 21.44
CA LEU A 21 5.16 16.59 20.14
C LEU A 21 5.75 17.75 19.36
N GLU A 22 6.98 17.58 18.94
CA GLU A 22 7.66 18.45 18.01
C GLU A 22 8.10 17.67 16.78
N THR A 23 7.88 18.21 15.59
CA THR A 23 8.23 17.56 14.33
C THR A 23 8.87 18.54 13.37
N SER A 24 9.76 18.05 12.52
CA SER A 24 10.36 18.83 11.44
C SER A 24 10.46 18.04 10.15
N ASP A 25 10.48 18.75 9.04
CA ASP A 25 10.78 18.24 7.71
C ASP A 25 11.14 19.43 6.81
N VAL A 26 11.99 19.23 5.84
CA VAL A 26 12.43 20.26 4.88
C VAL A 26 11.70 20.17 3.54
N SER A 27 10.81 19.22 3.36
CA SER A 27 10.08 19.01 2.12
C SER A 27 8.77 19.79 2.09
N MET A 28 8.40 20.32 0.91
CA MET A 28 7.24 21.19 0.74
C MET A 28 5.92 20.56 1.26
N MET A 29 5.61 19.33 0.86
CA MET A 29 4.36 18.67 1.25
C MET A 29 4.22 18.49 2.76
N PRO A 30 5.22 17.92 3.48
CA PRO A 30 5.20 17.89 4.94
C PRO A 30 5.08 19.27 5.58
N THR A 31 5.70 20.29 5.00
CA THR A 31 5.64 21.67 5.52
C THR A 31 4.23 22.25 5.40
N ILE A 32 3.59 22.13 4.23
CA ILE A 32 2.18 22.56 4.06
C ILE A 32 1.27 21.83 5.06
N LEU A 33 1.46 20.53 5.21
CA LEU A 33 0.69 19.72 6.14
C LEU A 33 0.94 20.14 7.61
N GLY A 34 2.20 20.33 7.99
CA GLY A 34 2.58 20.78 9.32
C GLY A 34 1.97 22.14 9.65
N TYR A 35 2.09 23.11 8.77
CA TYR A 35 1.49 24.45 8.92
C TYR A 35 -0.03 24.36 9.06
N SER A 36 -0.70 23.56 8.24
CA SER A 36 -2.14 23.34 8.34
C SER A 36 -2.55 22.77 9.72
N ILE A 37 -1.80 21.82 10.26
CA ILE A 37 -2.08 21.18 11.55
C ILE A 37 -1.94 22.19 12.69
N ILE A 38 -0.84 22.97 12.70
CA ILE A 38 -0.59 23.96 13.76
C ILE A 38 -1.36 25.27 13.55
N GLY A 39 -2.07 25.43 12.43
CA GLY A 39 -2.84 26.63 12.11
C GLY A 39 -1.99 27.82 11.66
N LYS A 40 -0.76 27.57 11.16
CA LYS A 40 0.11 28.61 10.61
C LYS A 40 -0.26 28.90 9.16
N PRO A 41 -0.36 30.17 8.73
CA PRO A 41 -0.66 30.54 7.35
C PRO A 41 0.49 30.15 6.39
N LEU A 42 0.16 29.95 5.10
CA LEU A 42 1.12 29.50 4.08
C LEU A 42 1.82 30.63 3.33
N ASP A 43 1.47 31.90 3.58
CA ASP A 43 2.03 33.09 2.93
C ASP A 43 3.56 33.18 3.07
N GLU A 44 4.10 32.84 4.24
CA GLU A 44 5.54 32.79 4.48
C GLU A 44 6.29 31.80 3.55
N LEU A 45 5.58 30.80 3.01
CA LEU A 45 6.18 29.78 2.15
C LEU A 45 6.32 30.22 0.69
N GLU A 46 5.74 31.36 0.31
CA GLU A 46 5.83 31.95 -1.04
C GLU A 46 5.62 30.90 -2.14
N ILE A 47 4.59 30.05 -1.98
CA ILE A 47 4.31 28.94 -2.90
C ILE A 47 3.80 29.49 -4.23
N LYS A 48 4.40 29.03 -5.34
CA LYS A 48 3.94 29.32 -6.70
C LYS A 48 3.77 28.04 -7.47
N ALA A 49 2.70 27.92 -8.27
CA ALA A 49 2.42 26.72 -9.03
C ALA A 49 1.80 27.09 -10.38
N LYS A 50 2.27 26.46 -11.45
CA LYS A 50 1.76 26.67 -12.81
C LYS A 50 0.28 26.32 -12.90
N GLY A 51 -0.55 27.29 -13.34
CA GLY A 51 -1.99 27.11 -13.50
C GLY A 51 -2.83 27.33 -12.24
N PHE A 52 -2.22 27.87 -11.18
CA PHE A 52 -2.88 28.27 -9.93
C PHE A 52 -2.50 29.71 -9.60
N SER A 53 -3.44 30.47 -9.03
CA SER A 53 -3.15 31.80 -8.53
C SER A 53 -2.47 31.73 -7.17
N ASP A 54 -1.73 32.78 -6.81
CA ASP A 54 -1.07 32.89 -5.51
C ASP A 54 -2.10 32.86 -4.37
N GLU A 55 -3.29 33.46 -4.58
CA GLU A 55 -4.39 33.45 -3.61
C GLU A 55 -4.96 32.07 -3.36
N GLU A 56 -5.18 31.26 -4.42
CA GLU A 56 -5.63 29.86 -4.30
C GLU A 56 -4.63 29.01 -3.51
N LEU A 57 -3.34 29.27 -3.63
CA LEU A 57 -2.28 28.50 -2.98
C LEU A 57 -2.11 28.83 -1.48
N LEU A 58 -2.77 29.86 -0.97
CA LEU A 58 -2.87 30.12 0.47
C LEU A 58 -3.76 29.10 1.18
N ASP A 59 -4.69 28.45 0.46
CA ASP A 59 -5.45 27.33 1.00
C ASP A 59 -4.60 26.05 1.01
N PRO A 60 -4.34 25.43 2.18
CA PRO A 60 -3.51 24.24 2.27
C PRO A 60 -4.01 23.05 1.44
N ALA A 61 -5.33 22.88 1.29
CA ALA A 61 -5.87 21.79 0.50
C ALA A 61 -5.60 22.00 -0.99
N THR A 62 -5.76 23.23 -1.47
CA THR A 62 -5.46 23.59 -2.86
C THR A 62 -3.95 23.49 -3.14
N ALA A 63 -3.07 23.92 -2.23
CA ALA A 63 -1.64 23.78 -2.38
C ALA A 63 -1.18 22.32 -2.45
N LEU A 64 -1.74 21.45 -1.61
CA LEU A 64 -1.49 20.00 -1.66
C LEU A 64 -2.05 19.34 -2.93
N TYR A 65 -3.23 19.77 -3.38
CA TYR A 65 -3.81 19.35 -4.65
C TYR A 65 -2.92 19.77 -5.83
N ALA A 66 -2.47 21.03 -5.88
CA ALA A 66 -1.59 21.53 -6.92
C ALA A 66 -0.30 20.71 -7.03
N GLN A 67 0.30 20.35 -5.90
CA GLN A 67 1.48 19.50 -5.88
C GLN A 67 1.17 18.08 -6.43
N LEU A 68 0.06 17.47 -6.03
CA LEU A 68 -0.36 16.18 -6.55
C LEU A 68 -0.60 16.23 -8.06
N TYR A 69 -1.31 17.25 -8.53
CA TYR A 69 -1.63 17.48 -9.94
C TYR A 69 -0.37 17.64 -10.79
N LEU A 70 0.50 18.58 -10.42
CA LEU A 70 1.72 18.89 -11.19
C LEU A 70 2.73 17.74 -11.18
N ARG A 71 2.86 17.02 -10.07
CA ARG A 71 3.66 15.80 -9.99
C ARG A 71 3.10 14.71 -10.91
N THR A 72 1.79 14.59 -11.01
CA THR A 72 1.13 13.64 -11.90
C THR A 72 1.32 14.04 -13.35
N ALA A 73 1.19 15.33 -13.67
CA ALA A 73 1.43 15.89 -15.01
C ALA A 73 2.85 15.60 -15.51
N LYS A 74 3.86 15.74 -14.65
CA LYS A 74 5.26 15.36 -14.98
C LYS A 74 5.40 13.89 -15.40
N LYS A 75 4.54 13.01 -14.92
CA LYS A 75 4.57 11.56 -15.17
C LYS A 75 3.55 11.11 -16.22
N ALA A 76 2.84 12.02 -16.86
CA ALA A 76 1.73 11.72 -17.78
C ALA A 76 2.11 10.94 -19.05
N GLY A 77 3.38 10.63 -19.26
CA GLY A 77 3.86 9.79 -20.38
C GLY A 77 3.42 8.31 -20.32
N THR A 78 2.77 7.87 -19.23
CA THR A 78 2.16 6.53 -19.14
C THR A 78 0.64 6.64 -19.06
N GLU A 79 -0.09 5.67 -19.64
CA GLU A 79 -1.55 5.64 -19.63
C GLU A 79 -2.15 5.83 -18.24
N TYR A 80 -1.56 5.18 -17.22
CA TYR A 80 -1.99 5.32 -15.83
C TYR A 80 -1.93 6.78 -15.35
N PHE A 81 -0.79 7.44 -15.52
CA PHE A 81 -0.64 8.83 -15.06
C PHE A 81 -1.42 9.81 -15.92
N HIS A 82 -1.64 9.51 -17.20
CA HIS A 82 -2.52 10.30 -18.07
C HIS A 82 -3.97 10.23 -17.58
N ASN A 83 -4.48 9.03 -17.30
CA ASN A 83 -5.84 8.86 -16.77
C ASN A 83 -6.01 9.51 -15.41
N LEU A 84 -5.02 9.35 -14.50
CA LEU A 84 -5.04 10.02 -13.21
C LEU A 84 -5.02 11.56 -13.35
N LEU A 85 -4.26 12.09 -14.30
CA LEU A 85 -4.22 13.54 -14.55
C LEU A 85 -5.58 14.07 -15.03
N ASN A 86 -6.22 13.34 -15.94
CA ASN A 86 -7.56 13.68 -16.42
C ASN A 86 -8.56 13.66 -15.26
N ASP A 87 -8.56 12.62 -14.46
CA ASP A 87 -9.43 12.50 -13.28
C ASP A 87 -9.21 13.66 -12.30
N LEU A 88 -7.95 13.97 -11.98
CA LEU A 88 -7.59 15.13 -11.16
C LEU A 88 -8.11 16.44 -11.76
N SER A 89 -8.03 16.61 -13.09
CA SER A 89 -8.50 17.83 -13.78
C SER A 89 -10.01 17.98 -13.70
N PHE A 90 -10.75 16.92 -13.98
CA PHE A 90 -12.22 16.96 -14.01
C PHE A 90 -12.86 17.03 -12.62
N GLU A 91 -12.24 16.39 -11.62
CA GLU A 91 -12.75 16.23 -10.27
C GLU A 91 -12.03 17.12 -9.24
N ARG A 92 -11.48 18.26 -9.68
CA ARG A 92 -10.66 19.15 -8.83
C ARG A 92 -11.32 19.46 -7.50
N GLU A 93 -12.57 19.92 -7.52
CA GLU A 93 -13.31 20.33 -6.32
C GLU A 93 -13.49 19.18 -5.33
N LYS A 94 -13.78 17.99 -5.85
CA LYS A 94 -13.91 16.77 -5.06
C LYS A 94 -12.58 16.41 -4.38
N TYR A 95 -11.46 16.48 -5.10
CA TYR A 95 -10.14 16.21 -4.54
C TYR A 95 -9.74 17.21 -3.47
N VAL A 96 -9.96 18.49 -3.71
CA VAL A 96 -9.69 19.56 -2.74
C VAL A 96 -10.55 19.37 -1.48
N ALA A 97 -11.85 19.07 -1.63
CA ALA A 97 -12.73 18.77 -0.50
C ALA A 97 -12.24 17.57 0.32
N GLN A 98 -11.86 16.48 -0.31
CA GLN A 98 -11.32 15.29 0.36
C GLN A 98 -9.99 15.58 1.08
N ILE A 99 -9.12 16.41 0.51
CA ILE A 99 -7.88 16.84 1.16
C ILE A 99 -8.23 17.67 2.39
N ASN A 100 -9.17 18.60 2.28
CA ASN A 100 -9.63 19.45 3.38
C ASN A 100 -10.18 18.63 4.56
N GLU A 101 -11.03 17.65 4.29
CA GLU A 101 -11.51 16.72 5.32
C GLU A 101 -10.35 15.96 5.99
N GLY A 102 -9.36 15.52 5.19
CA GLY A 102 -8.15 14.88 5.70
C GLY A 102 -7.35 15.79 6.61
N LEU A 103 -7.17 17.06 6.22
CA LEU A 103 -6.49 18.09 7.01
C LEU A 103 -7.24 18.40 8.30
N ALA A 104 -8.57 18.53 8.23
CA ALA A 104 -9.41 18.77 9.40
C ALA A 104 -9.29 17.64 10.44
N ARG A 105 -9.30 16.38 10.00
CA ARG A 105 -9.05 15.21 10.87
C ARG A 105 -7.65 15.26 11.50
N CYS A 106 -6.62 15.58 10.72
CA CYS A 106 -5.27 15.71 11.25
C CYS A 106 -5.16 16.83 12.27
N LYS A 107 -5.76 17.99 11.98
CA LYS A 107 -5.78 19.15 12.88
C LYS A 107 -6.54 18.86 14.17
N ALA A 108 -7.69 18.21 14.11
CA ALA A 108 -8.47 17.81 15.27
C ALA A 108 -7.69 16.88 16.20
N ARG A 109 -6.86 16.01 15.63
CA ARG A 109 -6.10 15.00 16.38
C ARG A 109 -4.75 15.49 16.86
N LEU A 110 -4.04 16.27 16.07
CA LEU A 110 -2.65 16.68 16.29
C LEU A 110 -2.51 18.19 16.56
N GLY A 111 -3.62 18.92 16.58
CA GLY A 111 -3.61 20.34 16.92
C GLY A 111 -3.00 20.57 18.30
N GLY A 112 -2.09 21.54 18.42
CA GLY A 112 -1.32 21.78 19.62
C GLY A 112 0.09 21.15 19.62
N MET A 113 0.44 20.33 18.62
CA MET A 113 1.84 19.95 18.39
C MET A 113 2.64 21.15 17.85
N ASN A 114 3.97 21.09 17.97
CA ASN A 114 4.87 22.01 17.32
C ASN A 114 5.38 21.44 15.99
N TYR A 115 5.45 22.28 14.95
CA TYR A 115 6.03 21.93 13.66
C TYR A 115 6.96 23.05 13.19
N ARG A 116 8.16 22.69 12.76
CA ARG A 116 9.13 23.63 12.19
C ARG A 116 9.72 23.08 10.88
N PRO A 117 9.76 23.85 9.79
CA PRO A 117 10.50 23.46 8.57
C PRO A 117 12.00 23.62 8.84
N LEU A 118 12.61 22.62 9.45
CA LEU A 118 13.97 22.68 9.97
C LEU A 118 14.78 21.47 9.52
N ASP A 119 16.07 21.69 9.24
CA ASP A 119 17.03 20.65 8.97
C ASP A 119 17.13 19.63 10.11
N MET A 120 17.25 18.36 9.77
CA MET A 120 17.31 17.26 10.72
C MET A 120 18.44 17.42 11.73
N PHE A 121 19.63 17.76 11.28
CA PHE A 121 20.79 17.91 12.17
C PHE A 121 20.68 19.12 13.07
N VAL A 122 20.05 20.20 12.59
CA VAL A 122 19.78 21.38 13.39
C VAL A 122 18.78 21.03 14.49
N HIS A 123 17.67 20.40 14.14
CA HIS A 123 16.66 19.97 15.11
C HIS A 123 17.21 18.99 16.15
N MET A 124 18.01 18.02 15.72
CA MET A 124 18.63 17.06 16.63
C MET A 124 19.53 17.76 17.68
N ARG A 125 20.37 18.74 17.28
CA ARG A 125 21.22 19.47 18.23
C ARG A 125 20.44 20.18 19.32
N GLU A 126 19.22 20.59 19.03
CA GLU A 126 18.38 21.29 20.02
C GLU A 126 17.77 20.34 21.07
N VAL A 127 17.59 19.06 20.73
CA VAL A 127 16.81 18.12 21.57
C VAL A 127 17.63 16.96 22.15
N LEU A 128 18.82 16.66 21.62
CA LEU A 128 19.61 15.49 22.03
C LEU A 128 20.16 15.56 23.46
N ASP A 129 20.28 16.75 24.05
CA ASP A 129 20.74 16.97 25.42
C ASP A 129 19.64 16.79 26.47
N ASP A 130 18.37 16.70 26.07
CA ASP A 130 17.25 16.46 26.97
C ASP A 130 17.08 14.95 27.24
N GLU A 131 17.43 14.51 28.45
CA GLU A 131 17.34 13.10 28.85
C GLU A 131 15.89 12.54 28.88
N HIS A 132 14.89 13.42 28.88
CA HIS A 132 13.47 13.07 28.87
C HIS A 132 12.90 13.03 27.44
N ALA A 133 13.65 13.46 26.44
CA ALA A 133 13.22 13.45 25.07
C ALA A 133 13.32 12.05 24.43
N ILE A 134 12.36 11.76 23.57
CA ILE A 134 12.42 10.61 22.64
C ILE A 134 12.49 11.17 21.23
N VAL A 135 13.59 10.93 20.56
CA VAL A 135 13.85 11.41 19.21
C VAL A 135 13.71 10.29 18.19
N VAL A 136 12.82 10.46 17.24
CA VAL A 136 12.62 9.49 16.15
C VAL A 136 13.14 10.07 14.85
N VAL A 137 14.18 9.47 14.30
CA VAL A 137 14.87 9.93 13.09
C VAL A 137 14.63 8.94 11.95
N ASN A 138 14.29 9.47 10.78
CA ASN A 138 14.14 8.68 9.55
C ASN A 138 14.91 9.38 8.42
N PRO A 139 16.24 9.21 8.36
CA PRO A 139 17.08 9.89 7.38
C PRO A 139 16.74 9.42 5.95
N PRO A 140 17.03 10.24 4.94
CA PRO A 140 16.89 9.83 3.55
C PRO A 140 17.74 8.60 3.24
N THR A 141 17.16 7.65 2.50
CA THR A 141 17.85 6.40 2.09
C THR A 141 18.45 6.49 0.69
N TYR A 142 18.13 7.56 -0.04
CA TYR A 142 18.62 7.83 -1.39
C TYR A 142 19.38 9.14 -1.44
N PHE A 143 20.43 9.21 -2.24
CA PHE A 143 21.29 10.40 -2.42
C PHE A 143 20.50 11.68 -2.75
N SER A 144 19.39 11.60 -3.50
CA SER A 144 18.52 12.74 -3.81
C SER A 144 17.42 12.97 -2.75
N GLY A 145 17.46 12.27 -1.62
CA GLY A 145 16.46 12.35 -0.58
C GLY A 145 15.05 12.00 -1.06
N TYR A 146 14.05 12.43 -0.29
CA TYR A 146 12.64 12.28 -0.68
C TYR A 146 12.18 13.33 -1.69
N GLU A 147 13.02 14.26 -2.10
CA GLU A 147 12.69 15.32 -3.08
C GLU A 147 12.19 14.74 -4.41
N ARG A 148 12.76 13.60 -4.87
CA ARG A 148 12.27 12.88 -6.07
C ARG A 148 10.80 12.50 -5.99
N TYR A 149 10.29 12.24 -4.79
CA TYR A 149 8.87 11.90 -4.61
C TYR A 149 7.95 13.10 -4.75
N TYR A 150 8.46 14.30 -4.48
CA TYR A 150 7.71 15.55 -4.50
C TYR A 150 8.08 16.44 -5.67
N ASP A 151 9.01 16.01 -6.51
CA ASP A 151 9.51 16.76 -7.65
C ASP A 151 8.41 16.97 -8.70
N THR A 152 8.07 18.23 -8.93
CA THR A 152 7.10 18.70 -9.94
C THR A 152 7.77 19.13 -11.24
N GLY A 153 9.09 18.94 -11.39
CA GLY A 153 9.83 19.40 -12.57
C GLY A 153 9.96 20.93 -12.68
N GLY A 154 9.96 21.62 -11.55
CA GLY A 154 10.02 23.10 -11.51
C GLY A 154 8.67 23.80 -11.76
N LEU A 155 7.59 23.04 -11.98
CA LEU A 155 6.23 23.59 -12.17
C LEU A 155 5.63 24.16 -10.89
N MET A 156 6.19 23.80 -9.73
CA MET A 156 5.82 24.34 -8.42
C MET A 156 7.09 24.67 -7.66
N THR A 157 7.14 25.88 -7.11
CA THR A 157 8.27 26.41 -6.33
C THR A 157 7.79 26.93 -4.99
N TRP A 158 8.68 27.06 -4.04
CA TRP A 158 8.40 27.60 -2.72
C TRP A 158 9.68 28.07 -2.04
N LYS A 159 9.55 28.91 -1.01
CA LYS A 159 10.66 29.32 -0.18
C LYS A 159 11.12 28.21 0.72
N LYS A 160 12.14 27.50 0.29
CA LYS A 160 12.71 26.36 1.02
C LYS A 160 13.41 26.83 2.30
N PRO A 161 13.32 26.07 3.40
CA PRO A 161 14.21 26.26 4.52
C PRO A 161 15.67 26.01 4.11
N GLU A 162 16.60 26.57 4.85
CA GLU A 162 18.01 26.18 4.69
C GLU A 162 18.22 24.78 5.27
N TYR A 163 18.85 23.91 4.51
CA TYR A 163 19.21 22.54 4.95
C TYR A 163 20.41 22.02 4.19
N GLU A 164 21.15 21.13 4.84
CA GLU A 164 22.21 20.36 4.22
C GLU A 164 21.63 19.13 3.54
N LEU A 165 22.01 18.89 2.28
CA LEU A 165 21.56 17.68 1.58
C LEU A 165 22.21 16.45 2.24
N PHE A 166 21.38 15.57 2.80
CA PHE A 166 21.86 14.35 3.42
C PHE A 166 22.43 13.39 2.35
N ASP A 167 23.72 13.14 2.43
CA ASP A 167 24.36 12.10 1.63
C ASP A 167 24.27 10.75 2.37
N PRO A 168 23.58 9.76 1.83
CA PRO A 168 23.44 8.45 2.48
C PRO A 168 24.74 7.68 2.64
N ASP A 169 25.78 8.02 1.91
CA ASP A 169 27.08 7.32 1.98
C ASP A 169 28.02 7.94 3.03
N SER A 170 27.99 9.26 3.24
CA SER A 170 28.86 9.97 4.20
C SER A 170 28.09 10.54 5.41
N GLY A 171 26.84 10.87 5.26
CA GLY A 171 26.04 11.50 6.32
C GLY A 171 25.71 10.61 7.52
N HIS A 172 25.79 9.30 7.34
CA HIS A 172 25.56 8.35 8.43
C HIS A 172 26.61 8.45 9.55
N GLY A 173 27.89 8.72 9.24
CA GLY A 173 28.91 8.92 10.25
C GLY A 173 28.54 10.01 11.24
N LYS A 174 28.29 11.21 10.73
CA LYS A 174 27.83 12.37 11.54
C LYS A 174 26.55 12.08 12.34
N LEU A 175 25.60 11.36 11.71
CA LEU A 175 24.33 11.01 12.35
C LEU A 175 24.57 10.05 13.54
N PHE A 176 25.39 9.02 13.36
CA PHE A 176 25.65 8.03 14.41
C PHE A 176 26.52 8.57 15.55
N GLU A 177 27.47 9.46 15.25
CA GLU A 177 28.19 10.19 16.28
C GLU A 177 27.21 11.00 17.17
N MET A 178 26.32 11.76 16.56
CA MET A 178 25.30 12.50 17.31
C MET A 178 24.37 11.60 18.12
N ILE A 179 24.01 10.41 17.60
CA ILE A 179 23.17 9.45 18.31
C ILE A 179 23.93 8.86 19.50
N ALA A 180 25.21 8.51 19.32
CA ALA A 180 26.03 7.91 20.38
C ALA A 180 26.21 8.84 21.58
N ASP A 181 26.38 10.15 21.32
CA ASP A 181 26.60 11.17 22.35
C ASP A 181 25.30 11.69 22.99
N ALA A 182 24.13 11.27 22.47
CA ALA A 182 22.84 11.80 22.91
C ALA A 182 22.46 11.36 24.32
N LYS A 183 21.92 12.29 25.14
CA LYS A 183 21.25 11.99 26.40
C LYS A 183 19.80 11.54 26.17
N ALA A 184 19.14 12.09 25.14
CA ALA A 184 17.82 11.66 24.69
C ALA A 184 17.83 10.19 24.27
N LEU A 185 16.69 9.50 24.37
CA LEU A 185 16.50 8.22 23.68
C LEU A 185 16.33 8.48 22.18
N VAL A 186 17.22 7.96 21.36
CA VAL A 186 17.13 8.12 19.90
C VAL A 186 16.78 6.79 19.23
N LEU A 187 15.77 6.82 18.36
CA LEU A 187 15.38 5.72 17.48
C LEU A 187 15.56 6.16 16.03
N CYS A 188 16.55 5.60 15.35
CA CYS A 188 16.84 5.88 13.96
C CYS A 188 16.41 4.70 13.07
N TYR A 189 15.51 4.96 12.13
CA TYR A 189 15.03 3.95 11.16
C TYR A 189 15.68 4.15 9.81
N GLN A 190 16.28 3.10 9.27
CA GLN A 190 16.94 3.17 7.96
C GLN A 190 16.85 1.84 7.20
N GLU A 191 17.08 1.90 5.89
CA GLU A 191 17.01 0.73 4.99
C GLU A 191 18.37 0.03 4.81
N LYS A 192 19.47 0.73 5.09
CA LYS A 192 20.82 0.18 5.02
C LYS A 192 21.33 -0.16 6.43
N PRO A 193 22.14 -1.22 6.59
CA PRO A 193 22.81 -1.48 7.86
C PRO A 193 23.75 -0.33 8.21
N ALA A 194 23.88 -0.04 9.49
CA ALA A 194 24.82 0.98 9.97
C ALA A 194 26.29 0.61 9.73
N GLY A 195 26.57 -0.63 9.32
CA GLY A 195 27.90 -1.09 8.95
C GLY A 195 28.96 -0.86 10.02
N GLU A 196 30.02 -0.21 9.67
CA GLU A 196 31.17 0.15 10.52
C GLU A 196 30.83 1.15 11.64
N TYR A 197 29.69 1.83 11.54
CA TYR A 197 29.24 2.80 12.57
C TYR A 197 28.52 2.16 13.75
N ILE A 198 28.31 0.83 13.72
CA ILE A 198 27.70 0.10 14.83
C ILE A 198 28.80 -0.18 15.85
N GLY A 199 28.86 0.64 16.91
CA GLY A 199 29.76 0.46 18.04
C GLY A 199 29.02 -0.03 19.28
N GLU A 200 29.73 -0.10 20.41
CA GLU A 200 29.15 -0.50 21.72
C GLU A 200 28.02 0.45 22.18
N ALA A 201 28.05 1.71 21.75
CA ALA A 201 27.07 2.73 22.12
C ALA A 201 25.83 2.75 21.23
N ILE A 202 25.79 2.02 20.11
CA ILE A 202 24.68 2.03 19.17
C ILE A 202 24.18 0.62 18.87
N PHE A 203 22.95 0.36 19.25
CA PHE A 203 22.29 -0.89 18.91
C PHE A 203 21.70 -0.79 17.50
N ALA A 204 21.93 -1.81 16.66
CA ALA A 204 21.30 -1.93 15.36
C ALA A 204 20.68 -3.31 15.17
N ARG A 205 19.43 -3.34 14.77
CA ARG A 205 18.70 -4.56 14.48
C ARG A 205 18.11 -4.51 13.08
N GLY A 206 18.33 -5.56 12.31
CA GLY A 206 17.69 -5.73 11.01
C GLY A 206 16.31 -6.36 11.13
N GLU A 207 15.31 -5.73 10.55
CA GLU A 207 13.98 -6.29 10.34
C GLU A 207 13.71 -6.44 8.84
N THR A 208 13.27 -7.63 8.42
CA THR A 208 12.88 -7.84 7.03
C THR A 208 11.39 -7.62 6.88
N ARG A 209 11.00 -6.58 6.16
CA ARG A 209 9.61 -6.28 5.84
C ARG A 209 9.41 -6.32 4.33
N LYS A 210 8.61 -7.25 3.81
CA LYS A 210 8.30 -7.39 2.37
C LYS A 210 9.53 -7.45 1.46
N GLY A 211 10.62 -8.09 1.90
CA GLY A 211 11.86 -8.19 1.12
C GLY A 211 12.78 -6.97 1.20
N MET A 212 12.41 -5.94 1.96
CA MET A 212 13.27 -4.82 2.30
C MET A 212 13.77 -4.98 3.73
N ASN A 213 15.05 -4.75 3.93
CA ASN A 213 15.62 -4.70 5.27
C ASN A 213 15.33 -3.33 5.87
N ALA A 214 14.85 -3.31 7.10
CA ALA A 214 14.74 -2.10 7.90
C ALA A 214 15.56 -2.31 9.17
N TYR A 215 16.34 -1.32 9.51
CA TYR A 215 17.22 -1.34 10.69
C TYR A 215 16.73 -0.28 11.67
N VAL A 216 16.74 -0.63 12.95
CA VAL A 216 16.53 0.31 14.05
C VAL A 216 17.86 0.46 14.76
N CYS A 217 18.37 1.69 14.82
CA CYS A 217 19.58 2.03 15.55
C CYS A 217 19.21 2.94 16.71
N SER A 218 19.85 2.75 17.86
CA SER A 218 19.58 3.55 19.06
C SER A 218 20.85 3.66 19.91
N ASN A 219 20.93 4.73 20.70
CA ASN A 219 21.95 4.90 21.72
C ASN A 219 21.66 4.09 23.00
N ARG A 220 20.47 3.49 23.11
CA ARG A 220 20.05 2.66 24.26
C ARG A 220 19.58 1.30 23.76
N GLY A 221 20.51 0.32 23.77
CA GLY A 221 20.29 -1.01 23.18
C GLY A 221 19.13 -1.77 23.81
N ASP A 222 19.03 -1.81 25.13
CA ASP A 222 18.02 -2.57 25.87
C ASP A 222 16.61 -2.03 25.60
N GLU A 223 16.43 -0.71 25.58
CA GLU A 223 15.15 -0.07 25.27
C GLU A 223 14.76 -0.26 23.79
N ALA A 224 15.71 -0.13 22.90
CA ALA A 224 15.48 -0.39 21.47
C ALA A 224 15.14 -1.87 21.20
N GLU A 225 15.77 -2.79 21.94
CA GLU A 225 15.45 -4.21 21.84
C GLU A 225 14.03 -4.51 22.34
N ALA A 226 13.62 -3.93 23.46
CA ALA A 226 12.25 -4.04 23.97
C ALA A 226 11.22 -3.51 22.96
N LEU A 227 11.49 -2.38 22.32
CA LEU A 227 10.63 -1.78 21.29
C LEU A 227 10.64 -2.59 19.98
N ALA A 228 11.77 -3.19 19.60
CA ALA A 228 11.90 -4.02 18.40
C ALA A 228 11.19 -5.39 18.54
N HIS A 229 10.82 -5.81 19.72
CA HIS A 229 10.04 -7.04 19.97
C HIS A 229 8.57 -6.93 19.57
N GLY A 230 8.12 -5.77 19.07
CA GLY A 230 6.83 -5.65 18.41
C GLY A 230 6.71 -6.65 17.27
N LYS A 231 5.78 -7.58 17.40
CA LYS A 231 5.38 -8.68 16.49
C LYS A 231 6.24 -8.81 15.23
N LYS A 232 7.29 -9.62 15.29
CA LYS A 232 7.97 -10.12 14.08
C LYS A 232 6.91 -10.72 13.17
N ILE A 233 6.73 -10.16 11.99
CA ILE A 233 5.98 -10.85 10.94
C ILE A 233 6.89 -11.99 10.47
N LYS A 234 6.80 -13.13 11.15
CA LYS A 234 7.45 -14.35 10.68
C LYS A 234 6.84 -14.70 9.34
N ARG A 235 7.68 -14.88 8.31
CA ARG A 235 7.21 -15.60 7.13
C ARG A 235 6.74 -16.97 7.61
N PRO A 236 5.54 -17.44 7.19
CA PRO A 236 5.14 -18.79 7.51
C PRO A 236 6.23 -19.74 6.99
N SER A 237 6.85 -20.49 7.88
CA SER A 237 7.68 -21.62 7.48
C SER A 237 6.77 -22.72 6.90
N ASP A 238 7.32 -23.65 6.13
CA ASP A 238 6.54 -24.78 5.63
C ASP A 238 5.84 -25.57 6.73
N SER A 239 6.39 -25.55 7.94
CA SER A 239 5.80 -26.14 9.15
C SER A 239 4.61 -25.37 9.72
N ALA A 240 4.34 -24.15 9.24
CA ALA A 240 3.24 -23.29 9.71
C ALA A 240 2.08 -23.22 8.69
N LEU A 241 2.06 -24.10 7.69
CA LEU A 241 0.94 -24.21 6.74
C LEU A 241 -0.22 -24.92 7.43
N GLU A 242 -1.35 -24.23 7.56
CA GLU A 242 -2.52 -24.74 8.26
C GLU A 242 -3.70 -24.79 7.30
N PRO A 243 -4.42 -25.94 7.20
CA PRO A 243 -5.72 -25.97 6.53
C PRO A 243 -6.73 -25.10 7.30
N LEU A 244 -7.79 -24.70 6.64
CA LEU A 244 -8.95 -24.17 7.33
C LEU A 244 -9.67 -25.31 8.07
N PRO A 245 -10.39 -25.02 9.16
CA PRO A 245 -11.21 -26.01 9.87
C PRO A 245 -12.50 -26.35 9.09
N CYS A 246 -12.36 -26.55 7.79
CA CYS A 246 -13.44 -26.86 6.85
C CYS A 246 -12.95 -27.96 5.91
N ALA A 247 -13.85 -28.87 5.54
CA ALA A 247 -13.54 -29.87 4.54
C ALA A 247 -13.20 -29.24 3.19
N ILE A 248 -12.33 -29.89 2.42
CA ILE A 248 -12.14 -29.55 1.01
C ILE A 248 -13.34 -30.12 0.23
N MET A 249 -13.88 -29.31 -0.67
CA MET A 249 -15.02 -29.71 -1.49
C MET A 249 -14.64 -30.91 -2.38
N PRO A 250 -15.45 -31.98 -2.39
CA PRO A 250 -15.24 -33.12 -3.28
C PRO A 250 -15.27 -32.73 -4.76
N THR A 251 -14.53 -33.47 -5.59
CA THR A 251 -14.39 -33.19 -7.03
C THR A 251 -15.68 -33.36 -7.84
N ASP A 252 -16.66 -34.00 -7.27
CA ASP A 252 -17.97 -34.37 -7.85
C ASP A 252 -19.15 -33.71 -7.11
N HIS A 253 -18.87 -32.83 -6.13
CA HIS A 253 -19.92 -32.14 -5.38
C HIS A 253 -20.87 -31.37 -6.31
N GLU A 254 -22.17 -31.60 -6.16
CA GLU A 254 -23.18 -30.90 -6.96
C GLU A 254 -23.38 -29.47 -6.46
N ILE A 255 -23.19 -28.49 -7.34
CA ILE A 255 -23.37 -27.07 -7.05
C ILE A 255 -24.67 -26.62 -7.73
N THR A 256 -25.59 -26.07 -6.92
CA THR A 256 -26.88 -25.59 -7.38
C THR A 256 -27.06 -24.10 -7.07
N GLU A 257 -28.15 -23.51 -7.55
CA GLU A 257 -28.48 -22.12 -7.19
C GLU A 257 -28.82 -21.94 -5.70
N ALA A 258 -29.12 -23.02 -5.00
CA ALA A 258 -29.40 -23.02 -3.56
C ALA A 258 -28.15 -23.26 -2.70
N SER A 259 -26.98 -23.55 -3.32
CA SER A 259 -25.74 -23.76 -2.58
C SER A 259 -25.31 -22.48 -1.83
N ASP A 260 -24.93 -22.64 -0.55
CA ASP A 260 -24.46 -21.55 0.32
C ASP A 260 -23.04 -21.13 -0.06
N LEU A 261 -22.87 -19.95 -0.67
CA LEU A 261 -21.59 -19.42 -1.08
C LEU A 261 -21.14 -18.32 -0.15
N LYS A 262 -19.91 -18.44 0.38
CA LYS A 262 -19.30 -17.45 1.28
C LYS A 262 -17.86 -17.16 0.90
N ILE A 263 -17.48 -15.89 0.98
CA ILE A 263 -16.09 -15.44 0.90
C ILE A 263 -15.62 -15.09 2.30
N ILE A 264 -14.57 -15.74 2.77
CA ILE A 264 -14.00 -15.48 4.09
C ILE A 264 -12.56 -15.00 3.98
N LYS A 265 -12.21 -13.99 4.78
CA LYS A 265 -10.81 -13.53 4.89
C LYS A 265 -10.03 -14.51 5.75
N VAL A 266 -8.84 -14.90 5.27
CA VAL A 266 -8.02 -15.93 5.90
C VAL A 266 -6.57 -15.48 6.03
N LYS A 267 -5.77 -16.19 6.83
CA LYS A 267 -4.32 -15.94 6.94
C LYS A 267 -3.61 -16.40 5.68
N ALA A 268 -2.45 -15.79 5.39
CA ALA A 268 -1.61 -16.23 4.27
C ALA A 268 -1.19 -17.71 4.40
N ALA A 269 -0.96 -18.21 5.61
CA ALA A 269 -0.63 -19.61 5.88
C ALA A 269 -1.71 -20.57 5.36
N ASN A 270 -3.00 -20.24 5.56
CA ASN A 270 -4.11 -21.07 5.07
C ASN A 270 -4.12 -21.13 3.53
N THR A 271 -4.02 -19.97 2.85
CA THR A 271 -4.02 -19.99 1.38
C THR A 271 -2.78 -20.67 0.80
N GLN A 272 -1.62 -20.54 1.46
CA GLN A 272 -0.40 -21.25 1.05
C GLN A 272 -0.55 -22.77 1.17
N TYR A 273 -1.24 -23.26 2.20
CA TYR A 273 -1.58 -24.67 2.31
C TYR A 273 -2.29 -25.19 1.05
N TYR A 274 -3.40 -24.55 0.64
CA TYR A 274 -4.16 -24.94 -0.53
C TYR A 274 -3.38 -24.76 -1.84
N ARG A 275 -2.56 -23.72 -1.94
CA ARG A 275 -1.66 -23.54 -3.08
C ARG A 275 -0.68 -24.70 -3.22
N LYS A 276 -0.13 -25.18 -2.11
CA LYS A 276 0.80 -26.32 -2.11
C LYS A 276 0.15 -27.61 -2.56
N ILE A 277 -1.06 -27.89 -2.13
CA ILE A 277 -1.76 -29.15 -2.48
C ILE A 277 -2.40 -29.15 -3.87
N TRP A 278 -2.77 -27.97 -4.41
CA TRP A 278 -3.43 -27.87 -5.71
C TRP A 278 -2.52 -27.47 -6.87
N THR A 279 -1.29 -27.07 -6.58
CA THR A 279 -0.30 -26.75 -7.61
C THR A 279 1.05 -27.33 -7.25
N HIS A 280 1.70 -27.95 -8.22
CA HIS A 280 3.05 -28.50 -8.04
C HIS A 280 4.14 -27.42 -8.06
N ASN A 281 3.81 -26.21 -8.49
CA ASN A 281 4.72 -25.08 -8.58
C ASN A 281 4.34 -24.00 -7.57
N PHE A 282 5.08 -23.97 -6.47
CA PHE A 282 4.93 -22.93 -5.45
C PHE A 282 5.58 -21.63 -5.92
N VAL A 283 4.78 -20.68 -6.39
CA VAL A 283 5.25 -19.32 -6.64
C VAL A 283 4.95 -18.47 -5.42
N GLY A 284 6.00 -18.01 -4.75
CA GLY A 284 5.97 -17.36 -3.44
C GLY A 284 5.41 -15.93 -3.40
N SER A 285 4.57 -15.50 -4.34
CA SER A 285 3.92 -14.19 -4.25
C SER A 285 2.86 -14.18 -3.14
N SER A 286 3.00 -13.28 -2.18
CA SER A 286 2.01 -13.05 -1.14
C SER A 286 1.11 -11.87 -1.54
N ALA A 287 -0.20 -12.07 -1.51
CA ALA A 287 -1.16 -10.98 -1.60
C ALA A 287 -1.28 -10.25 -0.25
N THR A 288 -1.71 -9.00 -0.29
CA THR A 288 -1.99 -8.24 0.96
C THR A 288 -3.18 -8.83 1.71
N PHE A 289 -4.20 -9.27 0.96
CA PHE A 289 -5.40 -9.89 1.49
C PHE A 289 -5.57 -11.28 0.87
N ASN A 290 -5.93 -12.24 1.68
CA ASN A 290 -6.10 -13.63 1.30
C ASN A 290 -7.51 -14.08 1.66
N PHE A 291 -8.16 -14.79 0.75
CA PHE A 291 -9.54 -15.21 0.89
C PHE A 291 -9.70 -16.67 0.54
N ALA A 292 -10.65 -17.34 1.20
CA ALA A 292 -11.17 -18.62 0.81
C ALA A 292 -12.63 -18.47 0.39
N VAL A 293 -13.01 -19.21 -0.63
CA VAL A 293 -14.38 -19.34 -1.09
C VAL A 293 -14.91 -20.69 -0.61
N LEU A 294 -15.97 -20.62 0.18
CA LEU A 294 -16.68 -21.79 0.66
C LEU A 294 -17.96 -21.97 -0.14
N ILE A 295 -18.23 -23.21 -0.55
CA ILE A 295 -19.51 -23.65 -1.10
C ILE A 295 -20.02 -24.74 -0.19
N ASP A 296 -21.25 -24.59 0.32
CA ASP A 296 -21.87 -25.52 1.26
C ASP A 296 -20.94 -25.84 2.46
N LYS A 297 -20.27 -24.79 3.00
CA LYS A 297 -19.30 -24.84 4.09
C LYS A 297 -17.98 -25.57 3.77
N MET A 298 -17.76 -26.00 2.53
CA MET A 298 -16.53 -26.65 2.09
C MET A 298 -15.65 -25.72 1.27
N VAL A 299 -14.33 -25.87 1.36
CA VAL A 299 -13.38 -25.03 0.63
C VAL A 299 -13.40 -25.38 -0.87
N ALA A 300 -13.92 -24.47 -1.68
CA ALA A 300 -13.97 -24.60 -3.13
C ALA A 300 -12.76 -23.97 -3.84
N GLY A 301 -12.16 -22.99 -3.21
CA GLY A 301 -10.97 -22.31 -3.73
C GLY A 301 -10.44 -21.23 -2.83
N VAL A 302 -9.26 -20.71 -3.19
CA VAL A 302 -8.62 -19.58 -2.51
C VAL A 302 -8.08 -18.59 -3.52
N PHE A 303 -8.04 -17.32 -3.16
CA PHE A 303 -7.40 -16.29 -3.99
C PHE A 303 -6.77 -15.20 -3.13
N GLY A 304 -5.80 -14.54 -3.73
CA GLY A 304 -5.11 -13.43 -3.10
C GLY A 304 -5.20 -12.16 -3.92
N ILE A 305 -5.51 -11.05 -3.27
CA ILE A 305 -5.72 -9.75 -3.89
C ILE A 305 -4.97 -8.66 -3.14
N SER A 306 -4.50 -7.64 -3.86
CA SER A 306 -3.87 -6.47 -3.28
C SER A 306 -4.34 -5.21 -3.99
N LYS A 307 -4.39 -4.10 -3.27
CA LYS A 307 -4.51 -2.79 -3.88
C LYS A 307 -3.14 -2.38 -4.39
N VAL A 308 -2.99 -2.24 -5.70
CA VAL A 308 -1.73 -1.84 -6.34
C VAL A 308 -1.79 -0.45 -6.96
N GLN A 309 -2.99 0.04 -7.28
CA GLN A 309 -3.26 1.38 -7.81
C GLN A 309 -4.43 2.02 -7.04
N ALA A 310 -4.62 3.32 -7.20
CA ALA A 310 -5.69 4.03 -6.52
C ALA A 310 -7.08 3.53 -6.90
N ASP A 311 -7.23 3.15 -8.16
CA ASP A 311 -8.48 2.82 -8.85
C ASP A 311 -8.64 1.33 -9.17
N SER A 312 -7.63 0.50 -8.85
CA SER A 312 -7.67 -0.91 -9.22
C SER A 312 -7.09 -1.86 -8.17
N LEU A 313 -7.69 -3.04 -8.11
CA LEU A 313 -7.20 -4.18 -7.36
C LEU A 313 -6.46 -5.14 -8.28
N PHE A 314 -5.51 -5.89 -7.72
CA PHE A 314 -4.73 -6.88 -8.46
C PHE A 314 -4.87 -8.25 -7.82
N ILE A 315 -5.39 -9.21 -8.59
CA ILE A 315 -5.47 -10.62 -8.20
C ILE A 315 -4.12 -11.27 -8.49
N TRP A 316 -3.41 -11.66 -7.44
CA TRP A 316 -2.09 -12.29 -7.53
C TRP A 316 -2.17 -13.77 -7.88
N TYR A 317 -3.21 -14.44 -7.41
CA TYR A 317 -3.44 -15.85 -7.68
C TYR A 317 -4.89 -16.21 -7.44
N VAL A 318 -5.35 -17.20 -8.19
CA VAL A 318 -6.60 -17.91 -7.99
C VAL A 318 -6.27 -19.39 -8.03
N MET A 319 -6.61 -20.12 -6.97
CA MET A 319 -6.46 -21.55 -6.85
C MET A 319 -7.79 -22.15 -6.49
N LYS A 320 -8.12 -23.28 -7.08
CA LYS A 320 -9.41 -23.93 -6.96
C LYS A 320 -9.23 -25.41 -6.69
N VAL A 321 -10.20 -26.01 -6.05
CA VAL A 321 -10.30 -27.46 -6.01
C VAL A 321 -10.50 -28.01 -7.44
N PRO A 322 -9.84 -29.08 -7.86
CA PRO A 322 -10.17 -29.76 -9.10
C PRO A 322 -11.64 -30.21 -9.06
N HIS A 323 -12.38 -29.98 -10.14
CA HIS A 323 -13.79 -30.38 -10.23
C HIS A 323 -14.08 -31.02 -11.57
N GLN A 324 -14.89 -32.10 -11.57
CA GLN A 324 -15.20 -32.87 -12.76
C GLN A 324 -16.11 -32.14 -13.75
N GLN A 325 -17.08 -31.39 -13.22
CA GLN A 325 -18.14 -30.76 -14.00
C GLN A 325 -17.94 -29.26 -14.19
N TYR A 326 -17.36 -28.54 -13.19
CA TYR A 326 -17.39 -27.09 -13.13
C TYR A 326 -16.02 -26.46 -13.24
N ARG A 327 -15.96 -25.31 -13.91
CA ARG A 327 -14.77 -24.46 -14.03
C ARG A 327 -14.73 -23.45 -12.88
N LEU A 328 -14.45 -23.90 -11.67
CA LEU A 328 -14.48 -23.08 -10.45
C LEU A 328 -13.59 -21.83 -10.51
N GLY A 329 -12.47 -21.87 -11.23
CA GLY A 329 -11.63 -20.69 -11.40
C GLY A 329 -12.38 -19.48 -11.98
N ARG A 330 -13.36 -19.74 -12.85
CA ARG A 330 -14.22 -18.69 -13.42
C ARG A 330 -15.10 -18.03 -12.37
N LEU A 331 -15.68 -18.83 -11.47
CA LEU A 331 -16.47 -18.33 -10.35
C LEU A 331 -15.62 -17.41 -9.46
N LEU A 332 -14.42 -17.83 -9.10
CA LEU A 332 -13.51 -17.03 -8.25
C LEU A 332 -13.16 -15.68 -8.89
N TYR A 333 -12.90 -15.66 -10.21
CA TYR A 333 -12.66 -14.39 -10.93
C TYR A 333 -13.92 -13.51 -10.99
N MET A 334 -15.11 -14.08 -11.10
CA MET A 334 -16.37 -13.32 -11.11
C MET A 334 -16.66 -12.73 -9.72
N LEU A 335 -16.43 -13.50 -8.65
CA LEU A 335 -16.60 -13.02 -7.27
C LEU A 335 -15.64 -11.86 -6.93
N ALA A 336 -14.41 -11.95 -7.41
CA ALA A 336 -13.41 -10.90 -7.19
C ALA A 336 -13.73 -9.56 -7.90
N GLN A 337 -14.76 -9.51 -8.76
CA GLN A 337 -15.22 -8.30 -9.45
C GLN A 337 -16.42 -7.64 -8.76
N ASN A 338 -17.06 -8.28 -7.78
CA ASN A 338 -18.22 -7.71 -7.11
C ASN A 338 -17.82 -6.48 -6.29
N ARG A 339 -18.52 -5.35 -6.47
CA ARG A 339 -18.22 -4.10 -5.77
C ARG A 339 -18.25 -4.28 -4.26
N HIS A 340 -19.29 -4.88 -3.73
CA HIS A 340 -19.41 -5.13 -2.29
C HIS A 340 -18.18 -5.86 -1.73
N PHE A 341 -17.70 -6.90 -2.39
CA PHE A 341 -16.48 -7.59 -2.01
C PHE A 341 -15.24 -6.69 -2.13
N CYS A 342 -15.08 -5.99 -3.27
CA CYS A 342 -13.94 -5.11 -3.52
C CYS A 342 -13.84 -3.98 -2.48
N GLU A 343 -14.96 -3.43 -2.04
CA GLU A 343 -15.01 -2.38 -1.02
C GLU A 343 -14.58 -2.85 0.37
N THR A 344 -14.64 -4.15 0.66
CA THR A 344 -14.10 -4.70 1.93
C THR A 344 -12.58 -4.66 1.99
N ILE A 345 -11.90 -4.46 0.85
CA ILE A 345 -10.45 -4.50 0.70
C ILE A 345 -9.83 -3.11 0.76
N VAL A 346 -10.58 -2.10 0.36
CA VAL A 346 -10.14 -0.70 0.29
C VAL A 346 -10.69 0.09 1.48
N ASN A 347 -10.01 1.19 1.82
CA ASN A 347 -10.54 2.12 2.81
C ASN A 347 -11.67 2.96 2.20
N ASP A 348 -12.48 3.62 3.03
CA ASP A 348 -13.63 4.41 2.60
C ASP A 348 -13.29 5.48 1.55
N PHE A 349 -12.11 6.07 1.66
CA PHE A 349 -11.60 7.07 0.72
C PHE A 349 -11.42 6.54 -0.72
N ASP A 350 -11.14 5.26 -0.86
CA ASP A 350 -10.82 4.64 -2.15
C ASP A 350 -12.01 3.88 -2.76
N LYS A 351 -13.13 3.72 -2.03
CA LYS A 351 -14.30 2.96 -2.51
C LYS A 351 -14.88 3.54 -3.80
N GLU A 352 -15.05 4.84 -3.84
CA GLU A 352 -15.63 5.53 -5.02
C GLU A 352 -14.69 5.55 -6.23
N ARG A 353 -13.38 5.39 -6.00
CA ARG A 353 -12.36 5.39 -7.05
C ARG A 353 -12.11 4.04 -7.68
N LEU A 354 -12.62 3.00 -7.06
CA LEU A 354 -12.36 1.65 -7.49
C LEU A 354 -13.19 1.32 -8.73
N VAL A 355 -12.52 1.17 -9.88
CA VAL A 355 -13.18 0.95 -11.17
C VAL A 355 -12.85 -0.41 -11.78
N SER A 356 -11.68 -1.01 -11.45
CA SER A 356 -11.29 -2.25 -12.11
C SER A 356 -10.56 -3.25 -11.20
N VAL A 357 -10.57 -4.49 -11.66
CA VAL A 357 -9.80 -5.60 -11.10
C VAL A 357 -8.89 -6.16 -12.20
N ARG A 358 -7.61 -6.33 -11.89
CA ARG A 358 -6.58 -6.80 -12.82
C ARG A 358 -5.95 -8.10 -12.37
N THR A 359 -5.42 -8.86 -13.31
CA THR A 359 -4.55 -10.02 -13.05
C THR A 359 -3.53 -10.19 -14.14
N ALA A 360 -2.40 -10.81 -13.84
CA ALA A 360 -1.41 -11.18 -14.85
C ALA A 360 -1.05 -12.66 -14.71
N MET A 361 -0.85 -13.30 -15.85
CA MET A 361 -0.57 -14.73 -15.93
C MET A 361 0.62 -15.01 -16.83
N LEU A 362 1.45 -15.95 -16.42
CA LEU A 362 2.48 -16.54 -17.26
C LEU A 362 1.95 -17.85 -17.83
N THR A 363 1.94 -18.02 -19.13
CA THR A 363 1.36 -19.20 -19.80
C THR A 363 2.07 -19.48 -21.13
N LYS A 364 2.08 -20.74 -21.53
CA LYS A 364 2.55 -21.15 -22.87
C LYS A 364 1.58 -20.79 -24.01
N HIS A 365 0.36 -20.43 -23.66
CA HIS A 365 -0.71 -20.15 -24.63
C HIS A 365 -0.96 -18.63 -24.77
N PRO A 366 -1.37 -18.15 -25.97
CA PRO A 366 -1.62 -16.72 -26.21
C PRO A 366 -2.89 -16.19 -25.53
N GLU A 367 -3.70 -17.06 -24.93
CA GLU A 367 -4.91 -16.74 -24.16
C GLU A 367 -5.09 -17.70 -23.00
N ASN A 368 -5.74 -17.22 -21.94
CA ASN A 368 -6.15 -18.08 -20.81
C ASN A 368 -7.67 -18.33 -20.88
N LYS A 369 -8.05 -19.61 -20.96
CA LYS A 369 -9.45 -20.03 -21.08
C LYS A 369 -10.26 -19.79 -19.80
N GLU A 370 -9.63 -19.70 -18.63
CA GLU A 370 -10.33 -19.48 -17.36
C GLU A 370 -10.88 -18.06 -17.23
N VAL A 371 -10.18 -17.06 -17.74
CA VAL A 371 -10.60 -15.65 -17.67
C VAL A 371 -11.30 -15.15 -18.94
N ARG A 372 -11.26 -15.91 -20.01
CA ARG A 372 -11.89 -15.55 -21.29
C ARG A 372 -13.40 -15.34 -21.14
N GLY A 373 -13.89 -14.15 -21.57
CA GLY A 373 -15.30 -13.75 -21.42
C GLY A 373 -15.71 -13.33 -20.00
N ILE A 374 -14.73 -13.22 -19.08
CA ILE A 374 -14.90 -12.65 -17.74
C ILE A 374 -14.06 -11.38 -17.65
N MET A 375 -12.81 -11.43 -18.10
CA MET A 375 -11.90 -10.29 -18.11
C MET A 375 -11.40 -10.06 -19.55
N LYS A 376 -11.15 -8.79 -19.90
CA LYS A 376 -10.59 -8.37 -21.18
C LYS A 376 -9.06 -8.50 -21.13
N LEU A 377 -8.44 -9.06 -22.17
CA LEU A 377 -6.99 -9.04 -22.35
C LEU A 377 -6.57 -7.62 -22.73
N VAL A 378 -5.76 -6.98 -21.89
CA VAL A 378 -5.31 -5.58 -22.09
C VAL A 378 -3.83 -5.50 -22.49
N ASP A 379 -3.02 -6.50 -22.13
CA ASP A 379 -1.61 -6.57 -22.55
C ASP A 379 -1.18 -8.01 -22.79
N ARG A 380 -0.36 -8.21 -23.84
CA ARG A 380 0.22 -9.50 -24.19
C ARG A 380 1.68 -9.33 -24.57
N LYS A 381 2.57 -9.82 -23.73
CA LYS A 381 4.00 -9.86 -24.00
C LYS A 381 4.44 -11.29 -24.26
N LYS A 382 5.11 -11.52 -25.40
CA LYS A 382 5.68 -12.82 -25.74
C LYS A 382 7.16 -12.85 -25.32
N ASP A 383 7.52 -13.86 -24.59
CA ASP A 383 8.91 -14.20 -24.29
C ASP A 383 9.32 -15.44 -25.07
N LYS A 384 10.54 -15.45 -25.63
CA LYS A 384 11.03 -16.57 -26.48
C LYS A 384 11.14 -17.89 -25.70
N THR A 385 11.42 -17.81 -24.42
CA THR A 385 11.70 -18.97 -23.54
C THR A 385 10.49 -19.35 -22.70
N ASN A 386 9.75 -18.36 -22.18
CA ASN A 386 8.74 -18.55 -21.13
C ASN A 386 7.30 -18.51 -21.63
N GLY A 387 7.07 -18.25 -22.94
CA GLY A 387 5.75 -18.16 -23.54
C GLY A 387 5.17 -16.76 -23.50
N TYR A 388 4.05 -16.54 -22.82
CA TYR A 388 3.33 -15.28 -22.80
C TYR A 388 3.13 -14.77 -21.37
N LYS A 389 3.33 -13.48 -21.17
CA LYS A 389 2.77 -12.74 -20.03
C LYS A 389 1.50 -12.04 -20.51
N LEU A 390 0.37 -12.45 -19.97
CA LEU A 390 -0.95 -11.93 -20.31
C LEU A 390 -1.47 -11.09 -19.15
N THR A 391 -1.88 -9.86 -19.40
CA THR A 391 -2.53 -9.01 -18.41
C THR A 391 -4.01 -8.85 -18.76
N TYR A 392 -4.87 -9.14 -17.83
CA TYR A 392 -6.32 -9.04 -17.95
C TYR A 392 -6.88 -8.00 -17.02
N GLU A 393 -7.98 -7.37 -17.44
CA GLU A 393 -8.71 -6.39 -16.66
C GLU A 393 -10.21 -6.59 -16.81
N ALA A 394 -10.93 -6.36 -15.74
CA ALA A 394 -12.40 -6.32 -15.74
C ALA A 394 -12.90 -5.16 -14.91
N PRO A 395 -14.05 -4.56 -15.24
CA PRO A 395 -14.68 -3.56 -14.38
C PRO A 395 -15.15 -4.18 -13.07
N VAL A 396 -15.20 -3.37 -12.02
CA VAL A 396 -15.93 -3.72 -10.80
C VAL A 396 -17.43 -3.66 -11.11
N ILE A 397 -18.17 -4.67 -10.65
CA ILE A 397 -19.60 -4.85 -10.99
C ILE A 397 -20.45 -4.42 -9.81
N ASP A 398 -21.28 -3.41 -10.02
CA ASP A 398 -22.22 -2.88 -9.04
C ASP A 398 -23.44 -3.80 -8.85
N GLY A 399 -24.00 -3.75 -7.64
CA GLY A 399 -25.28 -4.35 -7.31
C GLY A 399 -25.38 -5.88 -7.41
N ARG A 400 -24.23 -6.58 -7.50
CA ARG A 400 -24.21 -8.04 -7.60
C ARG A 400 -23.79 -8.68 -6.27
N THR A 401 -24.64 -9.51 -5.71
CA THR A 401 -24.36 -10.34 -4.54
C THR A 401 -23.60 -11.63 -4.91
N GLU A 402 -23.07 -12.33 -3.91
CA GLU A 402 -22.43 -13.64 -4.08
C GLU A 402 -23.41 -14.65 -4.68
N ALA A 403 -24.68 -14.67 -4.21
CA ALA A 403 -25.73 -15.56 -4.71
C ALA A 403 -26.07 -15.28 -6.19
N GLU A 404 -26.17 -14.01 -6.58
CA GLU A 404 -26.41 -13.63 -7.99
C GLU A 404 -25.22 -13.99 -8.87
N THR A 405 -24.01 -13.88 -8.33
CA THR A 405 -22.78 -14.30 -9.05
C THR A 405 -22.78 -15.80 -9.25
N LEU A 406 -23.19 -16.59 -8.25
CA LEU A 406 -23.32 -18.05 -8.36
C LEU A 406 -24.33 -18.44 -9.44
N LYS A 407 -25.53 -17.81 -9.44
CA LYS A 407 -26.56 -18.05 -10.46
C LYS A 407 -26.07 -17.74 -11.87
N GLU A 408 -25.46 -16.59 -12.06
CA GLU A 408 -24.94 -16.19 -13.38
C GLU A 408 -23.79 -17.11 -13.83
N TRP A 409 -22.90 -17.52 -12.91
CA TRP A 409 -21.85 -18.47 -13.23
C TRP A 409 -22.45 -19.84 -13.62
N LEU A 410 -23.42 -20.38 -12.88
CA LEU A 410 -24.10 -21.65 -13.20
C LEU A 410 -24.80 -21.58 -14.57
N ARG A 411 -25.45 -20.47 -14.90
CA ARG A 411 -26.03 -20.25 -16.21
C ARG A 411 -24.99 -20.39 -17.32
N ARG A 412 -23.81 -19.72 -17.15
CA ARG A 412 -22.70 -19.78 -18.12
C ARG A 412 -22.07 -21.18 -18.18
N GLU A 413 -22.04 -21.92 -17.08
CA GLU A 413 -21.53 -23.30 -17.08
C GLU A 413 -22.47 -24.23 -17.83
N LYS A 414 -23.79 -24.13 -17.65
CA LYS A 414 -24.80 -24.89 -18.43
C LYS A 414 -24.69 -24.63 -19.93
N GLU A 415 -24.59 -23.36 -20.33
CA GLU A 415 -24.41 -23.00 -21.75
C GLU A 415 -23.11 -23.58 -22.33
N TRP A 416 -22.05 -23.56 -21.57
CA TRP A 416 -20.78 -24.12 -22.02
C TRP A 416 -20.82 -25.64 -22.14
N GLN A 417 -21.44 -26.34 -21.18
CA GLN A 417 -21.61 -27.80 -21.20
C GLN A 417 -22.45 -28.20 -22.44
N THR A 418 -23.55 -27.50 -22.70
CA THR A 418 -24.40 -27.72 -23.87
C THR A 418 -23.60 -27.60 -25.17
N LYS A 419 -22.83 -26.51 -25.32
CA LYS A 419 -21.98 -26.29 -26.52
C LYS A 419 -20.91 -27.38 -26.66
N ARG A 420 -20.30 -27.81 -25.57
CA ARG A 420 -19.27 -28.87 -25.57
C ARG A 420 -19.85 -30.23 -25.99
N ASN A 421 -21.06 -30.55 -25.54
CA ASN A 421 -21.73 -31.81 -25.89
C ASN A 421 -22.22 -31.80 -27.34
N ALA A 422 -22.60 -30.65 -27.88
CA ALA A 422 -22.98 -30.51 -29.29
C ALA A 422 -21.80 -30.60 -30.28
N THR A 423 -20.55 -30.47 -29.77
CA THR A 423 -19.34 -30.50 -30.61
C THR A 423 -18.60 -31.84 -30.51
N LYS A 424 -19.06 -32.77 -29.65
CA LYS A 424 -18.63 -34.15 -29.58
C LYS A 424 -19.55 -35.01 -30.45
#